data_be264a9524a427d743d563b898d789df
#
_entry.id   be264a9524a427d743d563b898d789df
#
_cell.length_a   1.000
_cell.length_b   1.000
_cell.length_c   1.000
_cell.angle_alpha   90.00
_cell.angle_beta   90.00
_cell.angle_gamma   90.00
#
_symmetry.space_group_name_H-M   'P 1'
#
loop_
_entity.id
_entity.type
_entity.pdbx_description
1 polymer ?
#
loop_
_entity_poly.entity_id
_entity_poly.type
_entity_poly.pdbx_seq_one_letter_code
_entity_poly.pdbx_strand_id
1 'polypeptide(L)'
;VLQKAEGDLFGKIYEYFLNKFAMTGAQEGGEFFTPMSLVQTIVNVIEPDHGIVFDPACGSAGMFVQTGYFIESEGLKPAEKVTFYGQEKAELNTKLAKMNLTVHGLEGKIFEGNTFYEDKHNLVGSADFVMANPPFNVDGVDKAKDVEKKDTRVILDGKEKKKKNDN
;
A
#
# COMPACT_ATOMS: atom_id res chain seq x y z
N VAL A 1 12.51 -9.57 31.36
CA VAL A 1 11.84 -10.21 30.21
C VAL A 1 10.61 -9.43 29.78
N LEU A 2 9.86 -8.78 30.68
CA LEU A 2 8.65 -8.00 30.35
C LEU A 2 8.96 -6.65 29.69
N GLN A 3 10.05 -5.98 30.03
CA GLN A 3 10.40 -4.66 29.49
C GLN A 3 10.77 -4.62 27.99
N LYS A 4 11.10 -5.76 27.37
CA LYS A 4 11.40 -5.87 25.93
C LYS A 4 10.16 -6.13 25.08
N ALA A 5 9.02 -6.44 25.73
CA ALA A 5 7.77 -6.78 25.07
C ALA A 5 6.83 -5.57 24.87
N GLU A 6 7.06 -4.46 25.56
CA GLU A 6 6.09 -3.36 25.62
C GLU A 6 5.96 -2.56 24.31
N GLY A 7 7.03 -2.39 23.53
CA GLY A 7 6.97 -1.64 22.27
C GLY A 7 6.21 -2.35 21.14
N ASP A 8 6.19 -3.68 21.13
CA ASP A 8 5.61 -4.49 20.05
C ASP A 8 4.23 -5.09 20.42
N LEU A 9 3.83 -5.03 21.70
CA LEU A 9 2.59 -5.66 22.16
C LEU A 9 1.34 -4.98 21.56
N PHE A 10 1.31 -3.67 21.49
CA PHE A 10 0.19 -2.94 20.90
C PHE A 10 0.06 -3.20 19.40
N GLY A 11 1.19 -3.24 18.68
CA GLY A 11 1.23 -3.60 17.27
C GLY A 11 0.64 -4.99 17.02
N LYS A 12 1.08 -5.99 17.77
CA LYS A 12 0.57 -7.37 17.65
C LYS A 12 -0.89 -7.51 18.02
N ILE A 13 -1.36 -6.81 19.06
CA ILE A 13 -2.77 -6.77 19.42
C ILE A 13 -3.58 -6.13 18.27
N TYR A 14 -3.10 -5.03 17.72
CA TYR A 14 -3.76 -4.34 16.62
C TYR A 14 -3.81 -5.22 15.36
N GLU A 15 -2.69 -5.85 14.98
CA GLU A 15 -2.65 -6.82 13.87
C GLU A 15 -3.62 -7.99 14.07
N TYR A 16 -3.72 -8.52 15.30
CA TYR A 16 -4.70 -9.55 15.63
C TYR A 16 -6.13 -9.10 15.36
N PHE A 17 -6.50 -7.90 15.80
CA PHE A 17 -7.83 -7.36 15.54
C PHE A 17 -8.06 -7.05 14.07
N LEU A 18 -7.08 -6.46 13.36
CA LEU A 18 -7.17 -6.25 11.92
C LEU A 18 -7.42 -7.56 11.17
N ASN A 19 -6.67 -8.61 11.50
CA ASN A 19 -6.88 -9.95 10.92
C ASN A 19 -8.29 -10.48 11.19
N LYS A 20 -8.81 -10.29 12.39
CA LYS A 20 -10.18 -10.71 12.74
C LYS A 20 -11.24 -9.91 11.98
N PHE A 21 -11.09 -8.59 11.88
CA PHE A 21 -11.99 -7.75 11.10
C PHE A 21 -11.96 -8.10 9.61
N ALA A 22 -10.77 -8.31 9.05
CA ALA A 22 -10.61 -8.71 7.66
C ALA A 22 -11.30 -10.06 7.36
N MET A 23 -11.20 -11.03 8.27
CA MET A 23 -11.86 -12.34 8.11
C MET A 23 -13.40 -12.25 8.21
N THR A 24 -13.94 -11.28 8.95
CA THR A 24 -15.39 -11.09 9.08
C THR A 24 -15.98 -10.17 8.02
N GLY A 25 -15.23 -9.16 7.55
CA GLY A 25 -15.65 -8.19 6.53
C GLY A 25 -15.40 -8.63 5.08
N ALA A 26 -14.49 -9.58 4.86
CA ALA A 26 -14.13 -10.06 3.52
C ALA A 26 -15.28 -10.76 2.77
N GLN A 27 -16.36 -11.14 3.47
CA GLN A 27 -17.53 -11.74 2.84
C GLN A 27 -18.44 -10.74 2.12
N GLU A 28 -18.38 -9.46 2.46
CA GLU A 28 -19.32 -8.46 1.92
C GLU A 28 -18.73 -7.50 0.88
N GLY A 29 -17.40 -7.40 0.73
CA GLY A 29 -16.79 -6.36 -0.12
C GLY A 29 -15.73 -6.79 -1.11
N GLY A 30 -15.30 -8.06 -1.13
CA GLY A 30 -14.22 -8.52 -2.04
C GLY A 30 -12.84 -7.92 -1.73
N GLU A 31 -12.69 -7.26 -0.59
CA GLU A 31 -11.42 -6.72 -0.13
C GLU A 31 -10.63 -7.83 0.58
N PHE A 32 -9.65 -8.38 -0.11
CA PHE A 32 -8.81 -9.44 0.44
C PHE A 32 -7.68 -8.86 1.28
N PHE A 33 -7.64 -9.26 2.54
CA PHE A 33 -6.47 -9.03 3.37
C PHE A 33 -5.30 -9.86 2.85
N THR A 34 -4.18 -9.19 2.55
CA THR A 34 -2.99 -9.90 2.06
C THR A 34 -2.39 -10.75 3.18
N PRO A 35 -2.25 -12.07 3.00
CA PRO A 35 -1.61 -12.91 4.00
C PRO A 35 -0.22 -12.41 4.39
N MET A 36 0.09 -12.40 5.68
CA MET A 36 1.34 -11.88 6.22
C MET A 36 2.58 -12.53 5.57
N SER A 37 2.53 -13.83 5.31
CA SER A 37 3.61 -14.56 4.65
C SER A 37 3.89 -14.06 3.23
N LEU A 38 2.84 -13.66 2.50
CA LEU A 38 2.98 -13.08 1.16
C LEU A 38 3.60 -11.68 1.24
N VAL A 39 3.12 -10.86 2.17
CA VAL A 39 3.66 -9.50 2.40
C VAL A 39 5.14 -9.56 2.76
N GLN A 40 5.52 -10.44 3.69
CA GLN A 40 6.92 -10.68 4.08
C GLN A 40 7.77 -11.12 2.89
N THR A 41 7.24 -12.01 2.04
CA THR A 41 7.95 -12.45 0.84
C THR A 41 8.21 -11.28 -0.11
N ILE A 42 7.19 -10.45 -0.37
CA ILE A 42 7.32 -9.27 -1.24
C ILE A 42 8.38 -8.31 -0.68
N VAL A 43 8.29 -7.97 0.60
CA VAL A 43 9.24 -7.06 1.26
C VAL A 43 10.67 -7.60 1.22
N ASN A 44 10.87 -8.89 1.52
CA ASN A 44 12.20 -9.52 1.49
C ASN A 44 12.79 -9.66 0.07
N VAL A 45 11.96 -9.64 -0.97
CA VAL A 45 12.45 -9.67 -2.36
C VAL A 45 12.80 -8.25 -2.85
N ILE A 46 12.01 -7.25 -2.43
CA ILE A 46 12.17 -5.87 -2.88
C ILE A 46 13.24 -5.13 -2.05
N GLU A 47 13.39 -5.50 -0.77
CA GLU A 47 14.32 -4.91 0.21
C GLU A 47 14.25 -3.37 0.25
N PRO A 48 13.06 -2.79 0.58
CA PRO A 48 12.86 -1.34 0.55
C PRO A 48 13.51 -0.67 1.76
N ASP A 49 14.77 -0.27 1.63
CA ASP A 49 15.67 0.16 2.70
C ASP A 49 15.95 1.68 2.71
N HIS A 50 15.39 2.43 1.76
CA HIS A 50 15.59 3.89 1.66
C HIS A 50 14.50 4.61 0.85
N GLY A 51 14.46 5.94 0.95
CA GLY A 51 13.70 6.81 0.06
C GLY A 51 12.19 6.71 0.20
N ILE A 52 11.47 6.80 -0.91
CA ILE A 52 10.01 6.82 -0.97
C ILE A 52 9.47 5.44 -1.32
N VAL A 53 8.68 4.88 -0.41
CA VAL A 53 7.96 3.62 -0.60
C VAL A 53 6.48 3.95 -0.85
N PHE A 54 5.96 3.58 -2.02
CA PHE A 54 4.60 3.87 -2.44
C PHE A 54 3.77 2.60 -2.60
N ASP A 55 2.55 2.63 -2.07
CA ASP A 55 1.52 1.61 -2.31
C ASP A 55 0.23 2.28 -2.83
N PRO A 56 -0.12 2.08 -4.11
CA PRO A 56 -1.30 2.68 -4.73
C PRO A 56 -2.63 2.02 -4.33
N ALA A 57 -2.60 0.92 -3.57
CA ALA A 57 -3.77 0.19 -3.07
C ALA A 57 -3.48 -0.36 -1.67
N CYS A 58 -3.08 0.52 -0.75
CA CYS A 58 -2.39 0.15 0.49
C CYS A 58 -3.25 -0.61 1.51
N GLY A 59 -4.56 -0.68 1.33
CA GLY A 59 -5.44 -1.34 2.27
C GLY A 59 -5.26 -0.78 3.69
N SER A 60 -4.98 -1.66 4.64
CA SER A 60 -4.65 -1.31 6.02
C SER A 60 -3.16 -0.99 6.27
N ALA A 61 -2.36 -0.78 5.22
CA ALA A 61 -0.93 -0.51 5.27
C ALA A 61 -0.04 -1.67 5.80
N GLY A 62 -0.47 -2.91 5.63
CA GLY A 62 0.30 -4.08 6.07
C GLY A 62 1.69 -4.19 5.44
N MET A 63 1.84 -3.78 4.16
CA MET A 63 3.14 -3.77 3.49
C MET A 63 4.11 -2.76 4.12
N PHE A 64 3.63 -1.59 4.52
CA PHE A 64 4.46 -0.59 5.19
C PHE A 64 4.93 -1.06 6.57
N VAL A 65 4.05 -1.71 7.33
CA VAL A 65 4.42 -2.29 8.64
C VAL A 65 5.51 -3.34 8.47
N GLN A 66 5.38 -4.23 7.50
CA GLN A 66 6.40 -5.26 7.25
C GLN A 66 7.71 -4.66 6.71
N THR A 67 7.64 -3.59 5.94
CA THR A 67 8.84 -2.82 5.54
C THR A 67 9.51 -2.21 6.77
N GLY A 68 8.75 -1.67 7.71
CA GLY A 68 9.28 -1.19 8.99
C GLY A 68 10.03 -2.28 9.74
N TYR A 69 9.45 -3.45 9.91
CA TYR A 69 10.10 -4.60 10.55
C TYR A 69 11.35 -5.09 9.80
N PHE A 70 11.33 -5.09 8.48
CA PHE A 70 12.49 -5.42 7.67
C PHE A 70 13.66 -4.47 7.97
N ILE A 71 13.43 -3.16 7.91
CA ILE A 71 14.45 -2.14 8.19
C ILE A 71 14.97 -2.26 9.63
N GLU A 72 14.10 -2.52 10.61
CA GLU A 72 14.49 -2.74 11.99
C GLU A 72 15.33 -4.03 12.17
N SER A 73 15.04 -5.07 11.41
CA SER A 73 15.82 -6.31 11.44
C SER A 73 17.26 -6.13 10.93
N GLU A 74 17.46 -5.15 10.06
CA GLU A 74 18.80 -4.73 9.60
C GLU A 74 19.50 -3.78 10.61
N GLY A 75 18.89 -3.53 11.77
CA GLY A 75 19.45 -2.65 12.81
C GLY A 75 19.31 -1.16 12.51
N LEU A 76 18.42 -0.81 11.57
CA LEU A 76 18.18 0.56 11.12
C LEU A 76 16.83 1.06 11.68
N LYS A 77 16.60 2.38 11.58
CA LYS A 77 15.35 3.01 12.01
C LYS A 77 14.51 3.39 10.78
N PRO A 78 13.27 2.90 10.64
CA PRO A 78 12.42 3.20 9.50
C PRO A 78 12.23 4.71 9.26
N ALA A 79 12.01 5.49 10.31
CA ALA A 79 11.82 6.94 10.21
C ALA A 79 13.04 7.72 9.65
N GLU A 80 14.25 7.14 9.72
CA GLU A 80 15.47 7.73 9.15
C GLU A 80 15.74 7.26 7.72
N LYS A 81 15.04 6.23 7.26
CA LYS A 81 15.33 5.54 6.00
C LYS A 81 14.27 5.75 4.94
N VAL A 82 13.01 5.62 5.30
CA VAL A 82 11.90 5.61 4.34
C VAL A 82 10.80 6.58 4.72
N THR A 83 10.08 7.05 3.69
CA THR A 83 8.81 7.75 3.84
C THR A 83 7.74 6.96 3.11
N PHE A 84 6.68 6.59 3.82
CA PHE A 84 5.57 5.84 3.26
C PHE A 84 4.52 6.76 2.65
N TYR A 85 4.09 6.40 1.44
CA TYR A 85 2.99 7.05 0.74
C TYR A 85 1.98 5.98 0.32
N GLY A 86 0.76 6.08 0.82
CA GLY A 86 -0.30 5.14 0.50
C GLY A 86 -1.51 5.82 -0.10
N GLN A 87 -2.13 5.17 -1.06
CA GLN A 87 -3.44 5.58 -1.57
C GLN A 87 -4.41 4.41 -1.44
N GLU A 88 -5.62 4.69 -0.94
CA GLU A 88 -6.64 3.68 -0.70
C GLU A 88 -8.03 4.23 -1.06
N LYS A 89 -8.83 3.43 -1.76
CA LYS A 89 -10.15 3.85 -2.22
C LYS A 89 -11.18 3.93 -1.09
N ALA A 90 -11.10 3.00 -0.13
CA ALA A 90 -12.08 2.88 0.95
C ALA A 90 -11.69 3.77 2.14
N GLU A 91 -12.62 4.64 2.56
CA GLU A 91 -12.42 5.54 3.70
C GLU A 91 -12.05 4.78 4.99
N LEU A 92 -12.73 3.66 5.25
CA LEU A 92 -12.46 2.83 6.42
C LEU A 92 -11.02 2.30 6.41
N ASN A 93 -10.56 1.74 5.28
CA ASN A 93 -9.21 1.22 5.15
C ASN A 93 -8.16 2.34 5.26
N THR A 94 -8.45 3.52 4.72
CA THR A 94 -7.60 4.72 4.90
C THR A 94 -7.42 5.07 6.38
N LYS A 95 -8.47 5.01 7.18
CA LYS A 95 -8.42 5.23 8.63
C LYS A 95 -7.63 4.13 9.34
N LEU A 96 -7.89 2.87 8.99
CA LEU A 96 -7.16 1.72 9.53
C LEU A 96 -5.67 1.79 9.20
N ALA A 97 -5.31 2.17 7.98
CA ALA A 97 -3.92 2.35 7.56
C ALA A 97 -3.20 3.41 8.41
N LYS A 98 -3.82 4.57 8.62
CA LYS A 98 -3.26 5.63 9.46
C LYS A 98 -3.06 5.17 10.91
N MET A 99 -4.05 4.47 11.47
CA MET A 99 -3.94 3.88 12.80
C MET A 99 -2.82 2.85 12.87
N ASN A 100 -2.72 1.99 11.86
CA ASN A 100 -1.71 0.93 11.79
C ASN A 100 -0.29 1.53 11.80
N LEU A 101 -0.02 2.52 10.96
CA LEU A 101 1.26 3.23 10.97
C LEU A 101 1.55 3.85 12.33
N THR A 102 0.57 4.54 12.92
CA THR A 102 0.73 5.21 14.23
C THR A 102 1.07 4.22 15.34
N VAL A 103 0.37 3.07 15.40
CA VAL A 103 0.59 2.04 16.43
C VAL A 103 1.99 1.43 16.33
N HIS A 104 2.53 1.31 15.11
CA HIS A 104 3.87 0.80 14.86
C HIS A 104 4.97 1.87 14.85
N GLY A 105 4.62 3.13 15.20
CA GLY A 105 5.59 4.24 15.25
C GLY A 105 6.16 4.60 13.87
N LEU A 106 5.43 4.31 12.80
CA LEU A 106 5.84 4.59 11.43
C LEU A 106 5.22 5.90 10.93
N GLU A 107 6.00 6.66 10.17
CA GLU A 107 5.54 7.87 9.52
C GLU A 107 5.11 7.60 8.08
N GLY A 108 3.94 8.12 7.70
CA GLY A 108 3.45 7.96 6.33
C GLY A 108 2.28 8.87 6.00
N LYS A 109 2.10 9.12 4.71
CA LYS A 109 1.01 9.92 4.16
C LYS A 109 0.03 9.00 3.46
N ILE A 110 -1.15 8.81 4.06
CA ILE A 110 -2.20 7.97 3.49
C ILE A 110 -3.35 8.86 3.04
N PHE A 111 -3.70 8.79 1.75
CA PHE A 111 -4.80 9.53 1.16
C PHE A 111 -5.90 8.60 0.65
N GLU A 112 -7.13 9.03 0.87
CA GLU A 112 -8.27 8.40 0.24
C GLU A 112 -8.36 8.84 -1.23
N GLY A 113 -8.52 7.87 -2.13
CA GLY A 113 -8.67 8.12 -3.55
C GLY A 113 -8.54 6.86 -4.39
N ASN A 114 -9.24 6.85 -5.52
CA ASN A 114 -9.14 5.76 -6.46
C ASN A 114 -7.96 5.98 -7.41
N THR A 115 -6.92 5.17 -7.26
CA THR A 115 -5.67 5.29 -8.02
C THR A 115 -5.85 5.10 -9.52
N PHE A 116 -6.94 4.49 -9.97
CA PHE A 116 -7.27 4.46 -11.40
C PHE A 116 -7.56 5.84 -11.97
N TYR A 117 -8.04 6.79 -11.15
CA TYR A 117 -8.50 8.10 -11.60
C TYR A 117 -7.70 9.26 -11.04
N GLU A 118 -6.95 9.05 -9.96
CA GLU A 118 -6.29 10.14 -9.23
C GLU A 118 -4.90 9.74 -8.77
N ASP A 119 -3.93 10.63 -8.94
CA ASP A 119 -2.62 10.58 -8.29
C ASP A 119 -2.57 11.64 -7.18
N LYS A 120 -2.97 11.25 -5.98
CA LYS A 120 -3.05 12.17 -4.83
C LYS A 120 -1.71 12.64 -4.32
N HIS A 121 -0.66 11.91 -4.62
CA HIS A 121 0.68 12.17 -4.09
C HIS A 121 1.61 12.85 -5.09
N ASN A 122 1.27 12.85 -6.40
CA ASN A 122 2.11 13.36 -7.48
C ASN A 122 3.51 12.72 -7.49
N LEU A 123 3.56 11.39 -7.34
CA LEU A 123 4.81 10.63 -7.21
C LEU A 123 5.30 10.00 -8.52
N VAL A 124 4.75 10.36 -9.66
CA VAL A 124 5.22 9.83 -10.95
C VAL A 124 6.71 10.10 -11.13
N GLY A 125 7.51 9.04 -11.24
CA GLY A 125 8.96 9.11 -11.39
C GLY A 125 9.73 9.50 -10.13
N SER A 126 9.07 9.56 -8.95
CA SER A 126 9.69 10.00 -7.69
C SER A 126 9.72 8.93 -6.61
N ALA A 127 8.96 7.84 -6.77
CA ALA A 127 9.00 6.72 -5.82
C ALA A 127 10.22 5.84 -6.10
N ASP A 128 10.97 5.50 -5.05
CA ASP A 128 12.10 4.58 -5.13
C ASP A 128 11.62 3.13 -5.17
N PHE A 129 10.56 2.83 -4.41
CA PHE A 129 9.93 1.51 -4.38
C PHE A 129 8.43 1.63 -4.53
N VAL A 130 7.84 0.76 -5.36
CA VAL A 130 6.39 0.61 -5.49
C VAL A 130 6.03 -0.83 -5.17
N MET A 131 5.17 -1.00 -4.17
CA MET A 131 4.65 -2.31 -3.76
C MET A 131 3.14 -2.26 -3.76
N ALA A 132 2.49 -3.22 -4.37
CA ALA A 132 1.03 -3.27 -4.40
C ALA A 132 0.50 -4.70 -4.43
N ASN A 133 -0.60 -4.92 -3.73
CA ASN A 133 -1.49 -6.04 -3.96
C ASN A 133 -2.87 -5.48 -4.35
N PRO A 134 -3.05 -5.09 -5.62
CA PRO A 134 -4.30 -4.47 -6.05
C PRO A 134 -5.45 -5.48 -6.04
N PRO A 135 -6.70 -5.02 -5.87
CA PRO A 135 -7.87 -5.89 -5.91
C PRO A 135 -7.99 -6.59 -7.26
N PHE A 136 -8.39 -7.88 -7.21
CA PHE A 136 -8.58 -8.69 -8.41
C PHE A 136 -9.97 -8.45 -9.03
N ASN A 137 -10.07 -8.60 -10.35
CA ASN A 137 -11.35 -8.57 -11.09
C ASN A 137 -12.18 -7.31 -10.81
N VAL A 138 -11.55 -6.14 -10.85
CA VAL A 138 -12.26 -4.88 -10.70
C VAL A 138 -13.08 -4.61 -11.95
N ASP A 139 -14.39 -4.77 -11.83
CA ASP A 139 -15.34 -4.42 -12.88
C ASP A 139 -15.72 -2.93 -12.84
N GLY A 140 -16.18 -2.41 -13.98
CA GLY A 140 -16.77 -1.07 -14.05
C GLY A 140 -15.76 0.08 -13.99
N VAL A 141 -14.49 -0.19 -14.29
CA VAL A 141 -13.50 0.89 -14.47
C VAL A 141 -13.91 1.73 -15.69
N ASP A 142 -14.25 2.99 -15.45
CA ASP A 142 -14.67 3.93 -16.50
C ASP A 142 -13.45 4.37 -17.31
N LYS A 143 -13.24 3.71 -18.44
CA LYS A 143 -12.11 4.00 -19.35
C LYS A 143 -12.10 5.41 -19.90
N ALA A 144 -13.21 6.13 -19.83
CA ALA A 144 -13.27 7.53 -20.26
C ALA A 144 -12.71 8.48 -19.19
N LYS A 145 -12.80 8.08 -17.92
CA LYS A 145 -12.18 8.77 -16.78
C LYS A 145 -10.79 8.25 -16.48
N ASP A 146 -10.52 7.04 -16.99
CA ASP A 146 -9.25 6.37 -16.83
C ASP A 146 -8.18 7.18 -17.51
N VAL A 147 -7.30 7.70 -16.69
CA VAL A 147 -6.02 8.17 -17.11
C VAL A 147 -6.09 9.33 -18.09
N GLU A 148 -5.74 10.48 -17.66
CA GLU A 148 -5.28 11.52 -18.58
C GLU A 148 -4.36 10.88 -19.61
N LYS A 149 -4.58 11.13 -20.90
CA LYS A 149 -3.89 10.51 -22.05
C LYS A 149 -2.36 10.62 -22.03
N LYS A 150 -1.78 11.09 -20.94
CA LYS A 150 -0.34 11.28 -20.70
C LYS A 150 0.16 10.55 -19.46
N ASP A 151 -0.67 9.74 -18.80
CA ASP A 151 -0.25 9.03 -17.61
C ASP A 151 0.69 7.88 -17.97
N THR A 152 1.96 8.02 -17.63
CA THR A 152 3.01 7.03 -17.87
C THR A 152 2.85 5.77 -17.03
N ARG A 153 1.99 5.77 -16.00
CA ARG A 153 1.70 4.58 -15.17
C ARG A 153 1.06 3.43 -15.96
N VAL A 154 0.48 3.71 -17.11
CA VAL A 154 -0.25 2.74 -17.94
C VAL A 154 0.59 2.17 -19.08
N ILE A 155 1.85 2.57 -19.22
CA ILE A 155 2.74 2.02 -20.25
C ILE A 155 3.36 0.70 -19.74
N LEU A 156 2.52 -0.31 -19.51
CA LEU A 156 2.99 -1.67 -19.19
C LEU A 156 3.38 -2.49 -20.42
N ASP A 157 3.02 -2.07 -21.63
CA ASP A 157 3.16 -2.91 -22.84
C ASP A 157 4.06 -2.34 -23.94
N GLY A 158 4.61 -1.15 -23.81
CA GLY A 158 5.43 -0.55 -24.88
C GLY A 158 4.69 -0.39 -26.23
N LYS A 159 3.38 -0.57 -26.27
CA LYS A 159 2.56 -0.43 -27.47
C LYS A 159 1.69 0.81 -27.37
N GLU A 160 2.12 1.90 -27.99
CA GLU A 160 1.22 2.98 -28.34
C GLU A 160 0.03 2.41 -29.10
N LYS A 161 -1.17 2.50 -28.53
CA LYS A 161 -2.39 2.25 -29.29
C LYS A 161 -2.51 3.36 -30.35
N LYS A 162 -2.14 3.07 -31.58
CA LYS A 162 -2.45 3.92 -32.72
C LYS A 162 -3.96 4.24 -32.68
N LYS A 163 -4.30 5.51 -32.61
CA LYS A 163 -5.66 5.98 -32.86
C LYS A 163 -6.12 5.43 -34.20
N LYS A 164 -7.17 4.62 -34.25
CA LYS A 164 -7.98 4.48 -35.43
C LYS A 164 -8.64 5.84 -35.67
N ASN A 165 -8.22 6.53 -36.70
CA ASN A 165 -9.00 7.60 -37.29
C ASN A 165 -10.18 6.91 -37.98
N ASP A 166 -11.34 6.98 -37.39
CA ASP A 166 -12.58 6.72 -38.11
C ASP A 166 -12.93 8.01 -38.89
N ASN A 167 -12.84 7.88 -40.22
CA ASN A 167 -13.43 8.83 -41.16
C ASN A 167 -14.95 8.70 -41.16
#